data_9a57f1f2b8ece830cb2341726d8596b7
#
_entry.id   9a57f1f2b8ece830cb2341726d8596b7
#
_cell.length_a   1.000
_cell.length_b   1.000
_cell.length_c   1.000
_cell.angle_alpha   90.00
_cell.angle_beta   90.00
_cell.angle_gamma   90.00
#
_symmetry.space_group_name_H-M   'P 1'
#
loop_
_entity.id
_entity.type
_entity.pdbx_description
1 polymer ?
#
loop_
_entity_poly.entity_id
_entity_poly.type
_entity_poly.pdbx_seq_one_letter_code
_entity_poly.pdbx_strand_id
1 'polypeptide(L)'
;TASGEVVFTLTQKRPQVDRQTIIGKGKLQELIQQADAHEADLIIFNYEMTPRQSQLVSEAVGIPIIDRVQLILDIFAMRARSKEGKLQVELAQLEYLLPRLAGQGKSLSRLGGGIGTRGPGETKLETDRRHIRNKILGVKRELKAVEAHRARNRQKRQSSEIFQIGLIGYTNAGKSTILNLLTQADTYSKDQLFATLDPLTKKWRFAEGFEITVTDTVGFIQDLPTQLIDAFHSTLEESQSMDLLLHVVDASSPDRILQEQTVLQLMAELKMEEMPVLTVYNKADQIDPALFTPSLFPNVLISAQSTDGKEKLVQAIKQQLLELMVPYTLFVPSQDGQTLSALRRQTLVLKEHFVEEKNGYEVKGFAKSTSKWLNS
;
A
#
# COMPACT_ATOMS: atom_id res chain seq x y z
N THR A 1 4.35 10.33 -13.04
CA THR A 1 3.41 9.26 -12.65
C THR A 1 2.01 9.51 -13.25
N ALA A 2 1.56 10.75 -13.29
CA ALA A 2 0.29 11.18 -13.90
C ALA A 2 0.45 11.72 -15.32
N SER A 3 1.59 11.46 -15.98
CA SER A 3 1.90 11.89 -17.36
C SER A 3 1.86 13.41 -17.58
N GLY A 4 1.99 14.21 -16.52
CA GLY A 4 2.11 15.67 -16.57
C GLY A 4 3.57 16.12 -16.47
N GLU A 5 3.88 17.24 -17.10
CA GLU A 5 5.14 17.95 -16.96
C GLU A 5 4.97 19.10 -15.96
N VAL A 6 5.91 19.22 -15.03
CA VAL A 6 5.91 20.31 -14.05
C VAL A 6 6.64 21.52 -14.64
N VAL A 7 5.87 22.53 -15.08
CA VAL A 7 6.43 23.73 -15.71
C VAL A 7 6.92 24.77 -14.69
N PHE A 8 6.33 24.82 -13.48
CA PHE A 8 6.83 25.60 -12.36
C PHE A 8 6.37 25.04 -11.02
N THR A 9 7.03 25.46 -9.94
CA THR A 9 6.67 25.11 -8.56
C THR A 9 6.62 26.37 -7.70
N LEU A 10 5.53 26.54 -6.95
CA LEU A 10 5.32 27.67 -6.07
C LEU A 10 5.20 27.21 -4.63
N THR A 11 6.05 27.74 -3.74
CA THR A 11 6.04 27.36 -2.33
C THR A 11 5.70 28.56 -1.45
N GLN A 12 4.87 28.34 -0.44
CA GLN A 12 4.59 29.35 0.59
C GLN A 12 4.81 28.74 1.97
N LYS A 13 5.68 29.38 2.78
CA LYS A 13 5.86 29.05 4.20
C LYS A 13 4.94 29.95 5.03
N ARG A 14 3.95 29.38 5.67
CA ARG A 14 3.04 30.07 6.61
C ARG A 14 2.73 29.15 7.80
N PRO A 15 2.55 29.71 9.01
CA PRO A 15 2.14 28.94 10.17
C PRO A 15 0.72 28.37 10.05
N GLN A 16 -0.14 29.03 9.29
CA GLN A 16 -1.49 28.58 8.99
C GLN A 16 -1.86 28.86 7.54
N VAL A 17 -2.57 27.95 6.92
CA VAL A 17 -3.12 28.13 5.57
C VAL A 17 -4.24 29.17 5.58
N ASP A 18 -4.42 29.85 4.46
CA ASP A 18 -5.55 30.79 4.30
C ASP A 18 -6.87 29.99 4.26
N ARG A 19 -7.88 30.47 5.00
CA ARG A 19 -9.17 29.76 5.13
C ARG A 19 -9.95 29.70 3.82
N GLN A 20 -9.76 30.64 2.90
CA GLN A 20 -10.53 30.74 1.67
C GLN A 20 -9.76 30.18 0.46
N THR A 21 -8.46 30.51 0.37
CA THR A 21 -7.66 30.25 -0.83
C THR A 21 -6.42 29.40 -0.58
N ILE A 22 -6.23 28.89 0.67
CA ILE A 22 -5.08 28.08 1.12
C ILE A 22 -3.79 28.91 1.14
N ILE A 23 -3.50 29.63 0.06
CA ILE A 23 -2.39 30.58 -0.08
C ILE A 23 -2.86 32.02 0.11
N GLY A 24 -1.99 32.91 0.58
CA GLY A 24 -2.34 34.31 0.78
C GLY A 24 -2.60 35.03 -0.54
N LYS A 25 -3.34 36.16 -0.47
CA LYS A 25 -3.76 36.94 -1.66
C LYS A 25 -2.60 37.31 -2.59
N GLY A 26 -1.47 37.79 -2.04
CA GLY A 26 -0.28 38.11 -2.86
C GLY A 26 0.31 36.89 -3.57
N LYS A 27 0.33 35.72 -2.87
CA LYS A 27 0.81 34.48 -3.45
C LYS A 27 -0.17 33.91 -4.49
N LEU A 28 -1.47 34.18 -4.33
CA LEU A 28 -2.47 33.84 -5.35
C LEU A 28 -2.29 34.65 -6.62
N GLN A 29 -1.97 35.95 -6.52
CA GLN A 29 -1.64 36.78 -7.69
C GLN A 29 -0.38 36.31 -8.39
N GLU A 30 0.68 35.97 -7.62
CA GLU A 30 1.89 35.38 -8.17
C GLU A 30 1.60 34.04 -8.89
N LEU A 31 0.72 33.19 -8.32
CA LEU A 31 0.28 31.94 -8.95
C LEU A 31 -0.38 32.19 -10.30
N ILE A 32 -1.29 33.17 -10.38
CA ILE A 32 -1.97 33.55 -11.63
C ILE A 32 -0.94 34.00 -12.68
N GLN A 33 -0.03 34.91 -12.31
CA GLN A 33 1.01 35.38 -13.22
C GLN A 33 1.94 34.29 -13.73
N GLN A 34 2.34 33.37 -12.84
CA GLN A 34 3.20 32.25 -13.21
C GLN A 34 2.45 31.23 -14.09
N ALA A 35 1.17 30.98 -13.82
CA ALA A 35 0.34 30.10 -14.62
C ALA A 35 0.19 30.61 -16.05
N ASP A 36 -0.06 31.91 -16.22
CA ASP A 36 -0.17 32.56 -17.53
C ASP A 36 1.22 32.58 -18.25
N ALA A 37 2.29 32.93 -17.54
CA ALA A 37 3.64 33.02 -18.12
C ALA A 37 4.17 31.66 -18.62
N HIS A 38 3.76 30.56 -18.01
CA HIS A 38 4.19 29.20 -18.35
C HIS A 38 3.11 28.42 -19.12
N GLU A 39 2.02 29.09 -19.54
CA GLU A 39 0.89 28.44 -20.23
C GLU A 39 0.42 27.15 -19.56
N ALA A 40 0.25 27.20 -18.22
CA ALA A 40 -0.08 26.02 -17.45
C ALA A 40 -1.54 25.58 -17.70
N ASP A 41 -1.73 24.33 -18.04
CA ASP A 41 -3.07 23.72 -18.28
C ASP A 41 -3.79 23.33 -16.99
N LEU A 42 -3.05 23.11 -15.90
CA LEU A 42 -3.55 22.56 -14.64
C LEU A 42 -2.71 23.06 -13.46
N ILE A 43 -3.35 23.37 -12.34
CA ILE A 43 -2.68 23.63 -11.07
C ILE A 43 -2.96 22.49 -10.09
N ILE A 44 -1.90 22.00 -9.43
CA ILE A 44 -1.98 20.97 -8.42
C ILE A 44 -1.60 21.55 -7.06
N PHE A 45 -2.52 21.50 -6.10
CA PHE A 45 -2.25 21.85 -4.71
C PHE A 45 -1.82 20.62 -3.92
N ASN A 46 -0.62 20.67 -3.32
CA ASN A 46 -0.17 19.64 -2.38
C ASN A 46 -0.81 19.79 -1.00
N TYR A 47 -2.12 19.93 -0.98
CA TYR A 47 -2.96 20.12 0.20
C TYR A 47 -4.37 19.58 -0.10
N GLU A 48 -5.07 19.07 0.92
CA GLU A 48 -6.48 18.67 0.78
C GLU A 48 -7.37 19.90 0.82
N MET A 49 -8.08 20.17 -0.26
CA MET A 49 -8.95 21.35 -0.39
C MET A 49 -10.40 21.03 -0.02
N THR A 50 -11.03 21.90 0.75
CA THR A 50 -12.48 21.87 0.87
C THR A 50 -13.13 22.21 -0.47
N PRO A 51 -14.39 21.76 -0.73
CA PRO A 51 -15.09 22.09 -1.97
C PRO A 51 -15.18 23.60 -2.24
N ARG A 52 -15.34 24.41 -1.18
CA ARG A 52 -15.40 25.87 -1.27
C ARG A 52 -14.06 26.49 -1.63
N GLN A 53 -12.97 26.01 -1.04
CA GLN A 53 -11.60 26.47 -1.36
C GLN A 53 -11.26 26.18 -2.82
N SER A 54 -11.52 24.94 -3.28
CA SER A 54 -11.29 24.55 -4.67
C SER A 54 -12.06 25.46 -5.64
N GLN A 55 -13.33 25.74 -5.36
CA GLN A 55 -14.14 26.65 -6.17
C GLN A 55 -13.58 28.06 -6.21
N LEU A 56 -13.28 28.66 -5.03
CA LEU A 56 -12.79 30.05 -4.95
C LEU A 56 -11.45 30.22 -5.66
N VAL A 57 -10.54 29.27 -5.52
CA VAL A 57 -9.24 29.34 -6.19
C VAL A 57 -9.39 29.11 -7.69
N SER A 58 -10.21 28.17 -8.13
CA SER A 58 -10.49 27.93 -9.56
C SER A 58 -11.13 29.14 -10.24
N GLU A 59 -12.08 29.80 -9.58
CA GLU A 59 -12.70 31.04 -10.07
C GLU A 59 -11.68 32.19 -10.17
N ALA A 60 -10.72 32.27 -9.25
CA ALA A 60 -9.69 33.31 -9.24
C ALA A 60 -8.60 33.10 -10.29
N VAL A 61 -8.21 31.85 -10.53
CA VAL A 61 -7.09 31.50 -11.44
C VAL A 61 -7.56 31.30 -12.89
N GLY A 62 -8.78 30.84 -13.09
CA GLY A 62 -9.38 30.65 -14.43
C GLY A 62 -8.97 29.35 -15.13
N ILE A 63 -8.08 28.54 -14.57
CA ILE A 63 -7.68 27.22 -15.09
C ILE A 63 -8.10 26.10 -14.11
N PRO A 64 -8.19 24.84 -14.58
CA PRO A 64 -8.54 23.70 -13.74
C PRO A 64 -7.59 23.54 -12.55
N ILE A 65 -8.15 23.19 -11.40
CA ILE A 65 -7.40 22.94 -10.18
C ILE A 65 -7.76 21.56 -9.67
N ILE A 66 -6.75 20.81 -9.30
CA ILE A 66 -6.90 19.57 -8.53
C ILE A 66 -6.11 19.68 -7.23
N ASP A 67 -6.58 19.00 -6.21
CA ASP A 67 -5.89 18.88 -4.94
C ASP A 67 -5.11 17.55 -4.88
N ARG A 68 -4.34 17.40 -3.79
CA ARG A 68 -3.55 16.19 -3.53
C ARG A 68 -4.40 14.92 -3.54
N VAL A 69 -5.62 14.99 -2.96
CA VAL A 69 -6.53 13.82 -2.85
C VAL A 69 -6.97 13.37 -4.23
N GLN A 70 -7.42 14.31 -5.06
CA GLN A 70 -7.84 14.00 -6.43
C GLN A 70 -6.70 13.43 -7.26
N LEU A 71 -5.50 14.00 -7.16
CA LEU A 71 -4.33 13.48 -7.88
C LEU A 71 -4.01 12.03 -7.49
N ILE A 72 -4.04 11.71 -6.19
CA ILE A 72 -3.81 10.35 -5.69
C ILE A 72 -4.88 9.39 -6.21
N LEU A 73 -6.17 9.80 -6.17
CA LEU A 73 -7.28 9.01 -6.69
C LEU A 73 -7.14 8.72 -8.18
N ASP A 74 -6.70 9.70 -8.96
CA ASP A 74 -6.49 9.55 -10.41
C ASP A 74 -5.31 8.61 -10.71
N ILE A 75 -4.22 8.69 -9.96
CA ILE A 75 -3.09 7.75 -10.05
C ILE A 75 -3.59 6.32 -9.73
N PHE A 76 -4.38 6.15 -8.69
CA PHE A 76 -4.92 4.85 -8.33
C PHE A 76 -5.91 4.31 -9.38
N ALA A 77 -6.74 5.16 -9.97
CA ALA A 77 -7.63 4.75 -11.06
C ALA A 77 -6.86 4.20 -12.28
N MET A 78 -5.71 4.80 -12.58
CA MET A 78 -4.82 4.30 -13.65
C MET A 78 -4.12 2.99 -13.29
N ARG A 79 -3.91 2.70 -12.00
CA ARG A 79 -3.15 1.54 -11.52
C ARG A 79 -4.01 0.34 -11.15
N ALA A 80 -5.26 0.54 -10.77
CA ALA A 80 -6.20 -0.52 -10.39
C ALA A 80 -6.40 -1.51 -11.54
N ARG A 81 -6.02 -2.76 -11.33
CA ARG A 81 -6.17 -3.86 -12.30
C ARG A 81 -7.25 -4.84 -11.86
N SER A 82 -7.29 -5.17 -10.58
CA SER A 82 -8.29 -6.09 -10.03
C SER A 82 -9.69 -5.47 -10.06
N LYS A 83 -10.72 -6.32 -10.10
CA LYS A 83 -12.11 -5.87 -9.96
C LYS A 83 -12.32 -5.13 -8.65
N GLU A 84 -11.72 -5.61 -7.57
CA GLU A 84 -11.83 -5.01 -6.25
C GLU A 84 -11.14 -3.65 -6.19
N GLY A 85 -9.87 -3.54 -6.59
CA GLY A 85 -9.14 -2.28 -6.61
C GLY A 85 -9.86 -1.21 -7.44
N LYS A 86 -10.46 -1.59 -8.59
CA LYS A 86 -11.29 -0.68 -9.40
C LYS A 86 -12.52 -0.19 -8.65
N LEU A 87 -13.25 -1.10 -7.96
CA LEU A 87 -14.42 -0.73 -7.18
C LEU A 87 -14.06 0.14 -5.97
N GLN A 88 -12.93 -0.13 -5.30
CA GLN A 88 -12.43 0.67 -4.18
C GLN A 88 -12.09 2.09 -4.61
N VAL A 89 -11.33 2.24 -5.71
CA VAL A 89 -10.99 3.55 -6.27
C VAL A 89 -12.23 4.29 -6.74
N GLU A 90 -13.15 3.62 -7.43
CA GLU A 90 -14.43 4.21 -7.87
C GLU A 90 -15.25 4.71 -6.67
N LEU A 91 -15.32 3.92 -5.59
CA LEU A 91 -16.00 4.34 -4.37
C LEU A 91 -15.39 5.61 -3.80
N ALA A 92 -14.06 5.64 -3.62
CA ALA A 92 -13.35 6.80 -3.09
C ALA A 92 -13.52 8.04 -3.97
N GLN A 93 -13.46 7.90 -5.31
CA GLN A 93 -13.71 9.00 -6.25
C GLN A 93 -15.15 9.54 -6.14
N LEU A 94 -16.14 8.66 -6.02
CA LEU A 94 -17.54 9.07 -5.86
C LEU A 94 -17.79 9.77 -4.52
N GLU A 95 -17.20 9.29 -3.43
CA GLU A 95 -17.30 9.90 -2.10
C GLU A 95 -16.59 11.26 -2.04
N TYR A 96 -15.43 11.39 -2.71
CA TYR A 96 -14.72 12.66 -2.88
C TYR A 96 -15.51 13.67 -3.73
N LEU A 97 -16.16 13.23 -4.80
CA LEU A 97 -16.93 14.06 -5.73
C LEU A 97 -18.25 14.54 -5.12
N LEU A 98 -18.95 13.71 -4.35
CA LEU A 98 -20.30 13.98 -3.84
C LEU A 98 -20.46 15.33 -3.11
N PRO A 99 -19.58 15.73 -2.16
CA PRO A 99 -19.64 17.03 -1.50
C PRO A 99 -19.29 18.20 -2.45
N ARG A 100 -18.45 17.94 -3.47
CA ARG A 100 -17.97 18.96 -4.43
C ARG A 100 -19.02 19.38 -5.46
N LEU A 101 -19.99 18.53 -5.74
CA LEU A 101 -21.13 18.88 -6.59
C LEU A 101 -21.98 20.03 -5.98
N ALA A 102 -21.99 20.22 -4.69
CA ALA A 102 -22.77 21.25 -4.04
C ALA A 102 -22.32 22.69 -4.42
N GLY A 103 -21.05 22.87 -4.84
CA GLY A 103 -20.51 24.17 -5.23
C GLY A 103 -20.86 24.60 -6.66
N GLN A 104 -21.15 23.67 -7.56
CA GLN A 104 -21.39 23.96 -8.98
C GLN A 104 -22.83 24.41 -9.28
N GLY A 105 -23.78 24.16 -8.37
CA GLY A 105 -25.20 24.52 -8.56
C GLY A 105 -25.47 26.03 -8.68
N LYS A 106 -24.65 26.89 -8.07
CA LYS A 106 -24.79 28.33 -8.14
C LYS A 106 -24.40 28.95 -9.48
N SER A 107 -23.47 28.35 -10.20
CA SER A 107 -23.07 28.81 -11.53
C SER A 107 -24.11 28.44 -12.59
N LEU A 108 -24.78 27.29 -12.43
CA LEU A 108 -25.83 26.82 -13.34
C LEU A 108 -27.19 27.51 -13.10
N SER A 109 -27.49 27.95 -11.86
CA SER A 109 -28.73 28.67 -11.55
C SER A 109 -28.74 30.14 -12.01
N ARG A 110 -27.55 30.73 -12.26
CA ARG A 110 -27.47 32.12 -12.78
C ARG A 110 -27.87 32.25 -14.24
N LEU A 111 -27.92 31.17 -15.01
CA LEU A 111 -28.32 31.15 -16.41
C LEU A 111 -29.82 31.00 -16.65
N GLY A 112 -30.62 30.80 -15.58
CA GLY A 112 -32.07 30.64 -15.67
C GLY A 112 -32.81 31.62 -14.77
N GLY A 113 -32.78 32.93 -15.08
CA GLY A 113 -33.40 33.96 -14.30
C GLY A 113 -34.93 33.89 -14.30
N GLY A 114 -35.52 33.75 -13.12
CA GLY A 114 -36.94 33.95 -12.83
C GLY A 114 -37.17 33.93 -11.31
N ILE A 115 -37.74 34.99 -10.78
CA ILE A 115 -38.08 35.14 -9.37
C ILE A 115 -39.21 34.14 -9.03
N GLY A 116 -38.91 33.13 -8.20
CA GLY A 116 -39.95 32.33 -7.53
C GLY A 116 -40.16 30.90 -7.99
N THR A 117 -39.41 30.36 -8.97
CA THR A 117 -39.44 28.94 -9.35
C THR A 117 -38.14 28.26 -9.09
N ARG A 118 -38.14 27.07 -8.51
CA ARG A 118 -36.99 26.17 -8.45
C ARG A 118 -36.41 26.06 -9.85
N GLY A 119 -35.27 26.69 -10.09
CA GLY A 119 -34.65 26.72 -11.42
C GLY A 119 -34.23 25.33 -11.88
N PRO A 120 -34.17 25.07 -13.21
CA PRO A 120 -33.76 23.78 -13.78
C PRO A 120 -32.38 23.34 -13.33
N GLY A 121 -31.52 24.23 -12.79
CA GLY A 121 -30.22 23.91 -12.22
C GLY A 121 -30.28 23.24 -10.85
N GLU A 122 -31.24 23.58 -9.98
CA GLU A 122 -31.41 22.90 -8.68
C GLU A 122 -31.90 21.46 -8.84
N THR A 123 -32.86 21.23 -9.71
CA THR A 123 -33.39 19.89 -9.99
C THR A 123 -32.31 18.99 -10.66
N LYS A 124 -31.47 19.55 -11.50
CA LYS A 124 -30.36 18.83 -12.14
C LYS A 124 -29.32 18.43 -11.09
N LEU A 125 -28.90 19.35 -10.23
CA LEU A 125 -27.95 19.09 -9.15
C LEU A 125 -28.46 18.01 -8.19
N GLU A 126 -29.72 18.06 -7.80
CA GLU A 126 -30.35 17.09 -6.92
C GLU A 126 -30.44 15.71 -7.56
N THR A 127 -30.73 15.67 -8.85
CA THR A 127 -30.75 14.45 -9.65
C THR A 127 -29.35 13.84 -9.74
N ASP A 128 -28.31 14.65 -10.03
CA ASP A 128 -26.91 14.21 -10.10
C ASP A 128 -26.42 13.68 -8.75
N ARG A 129 -26.74 14.37 -7.65
CA ARG A 129 -26.41 13.89 -6.29
C ARG A 129 -27.09 12.55 -5.96
N ARG A 130 -28.36 12.40 -6.34
CA ARG A 130 -29.09 11.14 -6.16
C ARG A 130 -28.50 10.02 -7.01
N HIS A 131 -28.12 10.31 -8.24
CA HIS A 131 -27.44 9.34 -9.12
C HIS A 131 -26.13 8.86 -8.50
N ILE A 132 -25.28 9.77 -8.02
CA ILE A 132 -23.99 9.41 -7.37
C ILE A 132 -24.22 8.62 -6.08
N ARG A 133 -25.18 9.01 -5.22
CA ARG A 133 -25.52 8.23 -4.02
C ARG A 133 -25.96 6.80 -4.35
N ASN A 134 -26.78 6.64 -5.37
CA ASN A 134 -27.21 5.30 -5.82
C ASN A 134 -26.03 4.48 -6.36
N LYS A 135 -25.10 5.12 -7.06
CA LYS A 135 -23.88 4.49 -7.56
C LYS A 135 -22.98 4.05 -6.41
N ILE A 136 -22.76 4.90 -5.39
CA ILE A 136 -22.06 4.56 -4.14
C ILE A 136 -22.66 3.31 -3.48
N LEU A 137 -24.00 3.27 -3.34
CA LEU A 137 -24.67 2.10 -2.76
C LEU A 137 -24.49 0.84 -3.60
N GLY A 138 -24.48 0.96 -4.93
CA GLY A 138 -24.22 -0.14 -5.84
C GLY A 138 -22.80 -0.70 -5.66
N VAL A 139 -21.80 0.18 -5.70
CA VAL A 139 -20.38 -0.17 -5.53
C VAL A 139 -20.14 -0.80 -4.15
N LYS A 140 -20.71 -0.24 -3.08
CA LYS A 140 -20.59 -0.82 -1.71
C LYS A 140 -21.17 -2.24 -1.63
N ARG A 141 -22.28 -2.54 -2.33
CA ARG A 141 -22.84 -3.90 -2.38
C ARG A 141 -21.91 -4.87 -3.12
N GLU A 142 -21.32 -4.43 -4.24
CA GLU A 142 -20.38 -5.25 -4.98
C GLU A 142 -19.11 -5.53 -4.18
N LEU A 143 -18.54 -4.51 -3.51
CA LEU A 143 -17.39 -4.67 -2.62
C LEU A 143 -17.67 -5.68 -1.51
N LYS A 144 -18.82 -5.57 -0.83
CA LYS A 144 -19.21 -6.51 0.23
C LYS A 144 -19.27 -7.97 -0.28
N ALA A 145 -19.69 -8.19 -1.52
CA ALA A 145 -19.69 -9.53 -2.11
C ALA A 145 -18.26 -10.05 -2.37
N VAL A 146 -17.35 -9.19 -2.79
CA VAL A 146 -15.92 -9.52 -3.00
C VAL A 146 -15.25 -9.81 -1.66
N GLU A 147 -15.48 -9.00 -0.64
CA GLU A 147 -14.97 -9.19 0.73
C GLU A 147 -15.40 -10.54 1.33
N ALA A 148 -16.65 -10.92 1.17
CA ALA A 148 -17.15 -12.23 1.63
C ALA A 148 -16.44 -13.40 0.95
N HIS A 149 -16.07 -13.27 -0.33
CA HIS A 149 -15.26 -14.25 -1.03
C HIS A 149 -13.82 -14.30 -0.51
N ARG A 150 -13.22 -13.14 -0.25
CA ARG A 150 -11.87 -13.02 0.34
C ARG A 150 -11.80 -13.58 1.75
N ALA A 151 -12.79 -13.29 2.60
CA ALA A 151 -12.84 -13.83 3.97
C ALA A 151 -12.77 -15.36 3.98
N ARG A 152 -13.51 -16.04 3.08
CA ARG A 152 -13.43 -17.50 2.93
C ARG A 152 -12.04 -17.98 2.49
N ASN A 153 -11.40 -17.26 1.57
CA ASN A 153 -10.06 -17.60 1.10
C ASN A 153 -8.98 -17.32 2.16
N ARG A 154 -9.16 -16.26 2.98
CA ARG A 154 -8.29 -15.92 4.12
C ARG A 154 -8.35 -17.03 5.18
N GLN A 155 -9.56 -17.49 5.54
CA GLN A 155 -9.72 -18.58 6.50
C GLN A 155 -9.02 -19.87 6.03
N LYS A 156 -9.10 -20.20 4.73
CA LYS A 156 -8.34 -21.31 4.14
C LYS A 156 -6.82 -21.09 4.17
N ARG A 157 -6.35 -19.85 4.05
CA ARG A 157 -4.92 -19.51 4.11
C ARG A 157 -4.39 -19.51 5.55
N GLN A 158 -5.17 -19.07 6.53
CA GLN A 158 -4.80 -19.13 7.95
C GLN A 158 -4.65 -20.56 8.47
N SER A 159 -5.47 -21.50 7.94
CA SER A 159 -5.29 -22.94 8.19
C SER A 159 -4.20 -23.57 7.32
N SER A 160 -3.50 -22.80 6.47
CA SER A 160 -2.42 -23.28 5.62
C SER A 160 -1.13 -23.43 6.43
N GLU A 161 -0.43 -24.50 6.19
CA GLU A 161 0.92 -24.76 6.73
C GLU A 161 2.00 -23.82 6.14
N ILE A 162 1.63 -23.01 5.11
CA ILE A 162 2.58 -22.13 4.40
C ILE A 162 2.81 -20.86 5.23
N PHE A 163 4.08 -20.53 5.48
CA PHE A 163 4.47 -19.29 6.13
C PHE A 163 4.27 -18.10 5.18
N GLN A 164 3.73 -16.99 5.70
CA GLN A 164 3.33 -15.84 4.91
C GLN A 164 4.10 -14.59 5.33
N ILE A 165 4.77 -13.96 4.37
CA ILE A 165 5.50 -12.71 4.58
C ILE A 165 4.78 -11.58 3.83
N GLY A 166 4.51 -10.47 4.52
CA GLY A 166 3.95 -9.25 3.94
C GLY A 166 5.02 -8.18 3.78
N LEU A 167 5.04 -7.47 2.64
CA LEU A 167 5.88 -6.28 2.45
C LEU A 167 5.06 -5.04 2.75
N ILE A 168 5.50 -4.24 3.70
CA ILE A 168 4.92 -2.94 4.04
C ILE A 168 5.98 -1.85 3.92
N GLY A 169 5.58 -0.60 3.80
CA GLY A 169 6.53 0.51 3.77
C GLY A 169 6.03 1.66 2.89
N TYR A 170 6.76 2.76 2.96
CA TYR A 170 6.41 3.97 2.21
C TYR A 170 6.45 3.74 0.69
N THR A 171 5.75 4.59 -0.08
CA THR A 171 5.82 4.52 -1.54
C THR A 171 7.26 4.71 -2.02
N ASN A 172 7.64 3.95 -3.04
CA ASN A 172 8.98 3.99 -3.63
C ASN A 172 10.15 3.55 -2.71
N ALA A 173 9.88 2.89 -1.57
CA ALA A 173 10.93 2.31 -0.72
C ALA A 173 11.60 1.06 -1.34
N GLY A 174 11.00 0.49 -2.39
CA GLY A 174 11.55 -0.67 -3.10
C GLY A 174 10.88 -2.01 -2.77
N LYS A 175 9.63 -2.00 -2.26
CA LYS A 175 8.87 -3.23 -1.93
C LYS A 175 8.77 -4.22 -3.10
N SER A 176 8.31 -3.75 -4.25
CA SER A 176 8.17 -4.60 -5.46
C SER A 176 9.52 -5.08 -5.99
N THR A 177 10.59 -4.29 -5.80
CA THR A 177 11.95 -4.71 -6.13
C THR A 177 12.40 -5.86 -5.22
N ILE A 178 12.10 -5.78 -3.92
CA ILE A 178 12.39 -6.85 -2.95
C ILE A 178 11.55 -8.11 -3.26
N LEU A 179 10.27 -7.96 -3.62
CA LEU A 179 9.46 -9.09 -4.07
C LEU A 179 10.13 -9.81 -5.24
N ASN A 180 10.56 -9.08 -6.27
CA ASN A 180 11.25 -9.65 -7.44
C ASN A 180 12.58 -10.31 -7.04
N LEU A 181 13.36 -9.66 -6.18
CA LEU A 181 14.63 -10.17 -5.67
C LEU A 181 14.48 -11.54 -5.00
N LEU A 182 13.45 -11.70 -4.16
CA LEU A 182 13.20 -12.94 -3.42
C LEU A 182 12.58 -14.02 -4.31
N THR A 183 11.62 -13.69 -5.16
CA THR A 183 10.78 -14.66 -5.86
C THR A 183 11.22 -14.94 -7.30
N GLN A 184 12.23 -14.24 -7.81
CA GLN A 184 12.67 -14.29 -9.20
C GLN A 184 11.51 -14.02 -10.20
N ALA A 185 10.56 -13.23 -9.80
CA ALA A 185 9.41 -12.86 -10.62
C ALA A 185 9.69 -11.55 -11.35
N ASP A 186 9.35 -11.49 -12.64
CA ASP A 186 9.35 -10.25 -13.43
C ASP A 186 8.07 -9.46 -13.13
N THR A 187 7.95 -8.93 -11.91
CA THR A 187 6.86 -8.01 -11.61
C THR A 187 7.28 -6.58 -11.96
N TYR A 188 6.28 -5.79 -12.38
CA TYR A 188 6.49 -4.40 -12.75
C TYR A 188 7.06 -3.60 -11.58
N SER A 189 8.35 -3.35 -11.62
CA SER A 189 9.09 -2.54 -10.65
C SER A 189 9.60 -1.31 -11.38
N LYS A 190 8.95 -0.16 -11.20
CA LYS A 190 9.43 1.13 -11.70
C LYS A 190 9.61 2.09 -10.55
N ASP A 191 10.53 3.01 -10.71
CA ASP A 191 10.74 4.15 -9.81
C ASP A 191 9.57 5.14 -9.93
N GLN A 192 8.40 4.71 -9.45
CA GLN A 192 7.16 5.46 -9.52
C GLN A 192 6.34 5.28 -8.24
N LEU A 193 5.75 6.35 -7.74
CA LEU A 193 4.82 6.31 -6.62
C LEU A 193 3.63 5.39 -6.95
N PHE A 194 3.20 4.59 -5.98
CA PHE A 194 2.06 3.68 -6.09
C PHE A 194 2.18 2.68 -7.26
N ALA A 195 3.37 2.08 -7.43
CA ALA A 195 3.60 1.05 -8.44
C ALA A 195 2.67 -0.16 -8.24
N THR A 196 2.38 -0.51 -7.00
CA THR A 196 1.48 -1.60 -6.59
C THR A 196 0.26 -1.03 -5.89
N LEU A 197 -0.94 -1.34 -6.39
CA LEU A 197 -2.23 -1.04 -5.77
C LEU A 197 -2.93 -2.32 -5.33
N ASP A 198 -2.97 -3.33 -6.18
CA ASP A 198 -3.53 -4.64 -5.87
C ASP A 198 -2.46 -5.51 -5.18
N PRO A 199 -2.77 -6.19 -4.06
CA PRO A 199 -1.82 -7.08 -3.42
C PRO A 199 -1.35 -8.17 -4.38
N LEU A 200 -0.04 -8.35 -4.48
CA LEU A 200 0.56 -9.35 -5.33
C LEU A 200 1.27 -10.41 -4.50
N THR A 201 0.68 -11.59 -4.41
CA THR A 201 1.27 -12.73 -3.69
C THR A 201 2.04 -13.63 -4.65
N LYS A 202 3.27 -13.94 -4.30
CA LYS A 202 4.16 -14.87 -5.03
C LYS A 202 4.68 -15.94 -4.08
N LYS A 203 4.85 -17.16 -4.62
CA LYS A 203 5.56 -18.22 -3.93
C LYS A 203 7.07 -18.01 -4.03
N TRP A 204 7.73 -18.21 -2.93
CA TRP A 204 9.18 -18.19 -2.83
C TRP A 204 9.67 -19.50 -2.25
N ARG A 205 10.59 -20.18 -2.94
CA ARG A 205 11.29 -21.33 -2.39
C ARG A 205 12.47 -20.81 -1.57
N PHE A 206 12.29 -20.90 -0.28
CA PHE A 206 13.34 -20.65 0.70
C PHE A 206 14.31 -21.84 0.76
N ALA A 207 15.32 -21.79 1.62
CA ALA A 207 16.31 -22.85 1.77
C ALA A 207 15.66 -24.25 1.85
N GLU A 208 16.32 -25.25 1.25
CA GLU A 208 15.98 -26.68 1.34
C GLU A 208 14.55 -27.07 0.90
N GLY A 209 13.93 -26.23 0.09
CA GLY A 209 12.60 -26.51 -0.48
C GLY A 209 11.42 -25.97 0.32
N PHE A 210 11.65 -25.32 1.46
CA PHE A 210 10.60 -24.67 2.24
C PHE A 210 9.89 -23.59 1.41
N GLU A 211 8.58 -23.74 1.23
CA GLU A 211 7.77 -22.80 0.46
C GLU A 211 7.17 -21.72 1.37
N ILE A 212 7.49 -20.47 1.07
CA ILE A 212 6.97 -19.28 1.71
C ILE A 212 6.14 -18.50 0.67
N THR A 213 5.12 -17.77 1.08
CA THR A 213 4.48 -16.77 0.23
C THR A 213 4.94 -15.38 0.63
N VAL A 214 5.25 -14.56 -0.37
CA VAL A 214 5.58 -13.14 -0.17
C VAL A 214 4.53 -12.31 -0.88
N THR A 215 3.93 -11.36 -0.15
CA THR A 215 2.87 -10.48 -0.65
C THR A 215 3.34 -9.04 -0.64
N ASP A 216 3.37 -8.41 -1.82
CA ASP A 216 3.56 -6.95 -1.95
C ASP A 216 2.22 -6.26 -1.70
N THR A 217 2.23 -5.22 -0.87
CA THR A 217 1.05 -4.44 -0.51
C THR A 217 1.12 -3.03 -1.07
N VAL A 218 0.03 -2.29 -0.95
CA VAL A 218 -0.02 -0.87 -1.31
C VAL A 218 1.04 -0.09 -0.54
N GLY A 219 1.78 0.79 -1.25
CA GLY A 219 2.74 1.69 -0.60
C GLY A 219 2.02 2.78 0.19
N PHE A 220 2.47 3.03 1.40
CA PHE A 220 1.97 4.11 2.25
C PHE A 220 2.51 5.47 1.80
N ILE A 221 1.74 6.51 2.05
CA ILE A 221 2.11 7.90 1.85
C ILE A 221 1.65 8.71 3.05
N GLN A 222 2.34 9.81 3.35
CA GLN A 222 1.92 10.73 4.39
C GLN A 222 0.54 11.32 4.06
N ASP A 223 -0.27 11.56 5.09
CA ASP A 223 -1.62 12.14 4.97
C ASP A 223 -2.48 11.42 3.91
N LEU A 224 -2.54 10.08 4.00
CA LEU A 224 -3.46 9.29 3.18
C LEU A 224 -4.89 9.79 3.45
N PRO A 225 -5.63 10.18 2.41
CA PRO A 225 -7.03 10.58 2.58
C PRO A 225 -7.86 9.50 3.27
N THR A 226 -8.69 9.88 4.24
CA THR A 226 -9.55 8.93 4.99
C THR A 226 -10.41 8.07 4.08
N GLN A 227 -10.92 8.66 2.99
CA GLN A 227 -11.70 7.95 1.96
C GLN A 227 -10.91 6.81 1.31
N LEU A 228 -9.58 6.98 1.19
CA LEU A 228 -8.71 5.93 0.66
C LEU A 228 -8.37 4.88 1.71
N ILE A 229 -8.16 5.28 2.97
CA ILE A 229 -7.95 4.34 4.07
C ILE A 229 -9.17 3.42 4.17
N ASP A 230 -10.37 3.98 4.19
CA ASP A 230 -11.61 3.21 4.25
C ASP A 230 -11.80 2.30 3.02
N ALA A 231 -11.51 2.80 1.82
CA ALA A 231 -11.61 2.03 0.59
C ALA A 231 -10.60 0.86 0.54
N PHE A 232 -9.36 1.06 1.04
CA PHE A 232 -8.31 0.04 1.03
C PHE A 232 -8.20 -0.75 2.34
N HIS A 233 -9.07 -0.49 3.32
CA HIS A 233 -9.05 -1.19 4.61
C HIS A 233 -9.02 -2.71 4.43
N SER A 234 -9.86 -3.26 3.56
CA SER A 234 -9.90 -4.71 3.28
C SER A 234 -8.60 -5.23 2.64
N THR A 235 -7.91 -4.41 1.86
CA THR A 235 -6.63 -4.75 1.24
C THR A 235 -5.50 -4.72 2.27
N LEU A 236 -5.52 -3.75 3.17
CA LEU A 236 -4.57 -3.60 4.27
C LEU A 236 -4.80 -4.66 5.36
N GLU A 237 -6.06 -5.05 5.62
CA GLU A 237 -6.39 -6.18 6.51
C GLU A 237 -5.77 -7.52 6.06
N GLU A 238 -5.45 -7.69 4.78
CA GLU A 238 -4.74 -8.88 4.31
C GLU A 238 -3.36 -8.98 4.97
N SER A 239 -2.73 -7.86 5.28
CA SER A 239 -1.45 -7.82 6.00
C SER A 239 -1.57 -8.32 7.44
N GLN A 240 -2.73 -8.19 8.10
CA GLN A 240 -2.97 -8.70 9.46
C GLN A 240 -2.92 -10.25 9.55
N SER A 241 -3.02 -10.94 8.43
CA SER A 241 -2.95 -12.40 8.37
C SER A 241 -1.55 -12.94 8.08
N MET A 242 -0.55 -12.08 7.95
CA MET A 242 0.83 -12.47 7.70
C MET A 242 1.51 -12.97 8.98
N ASP A 243 2.48 -13.86 8.81
CA ASP A 243 3.26 -14.39 9.94
C ASP A 243 4.46 -13.50 10.27
N LEU A 244 4.96 -12.74 9.28
CA LEU A 244 6.05 -11.77 9.41
C LEU A 244 5.81 -10.60 8.46
N LEU A 245 6.07 -9.38 8.90
CA LEU A 245 6.08 -8.19 8.07
C LEU A 245 7.53 -7.75 7.79
N LEU A 246 7.84 -7.46 6.53
CA LEU A 246 9.06 -6.76 6.15
C LEU A 246 8.72 -5.28 5.96
N HIS A 247 9.14 -4.45 6.91
CA HIS A 247 9.01 -3.01 6.80
C HIS A 247 10.15 -2.45 5.97
N VAL A 248 9.86 -2.18 4.70
CA VAL A 248 10.85 -1.68 3.73
C VAL A 248 10.95 -0.17 3.82
N VAL A 249 12.15 0.32 4.12
CA VAL A 249 12.49 1.73 4.32
C VAL A 249 13.56 2.14 3.32
N ASP A 250 13.41 3.30 2.70
CA ASP A 250 14.45 3.92 1.88
C ASP A 250 15.51 4.54 2.78
N ALA A 251 16.69 3.90 2.89
CA ALA A 251 17.78 4.37 3.74
C ALA A 251 18.36 5.73 3.27
N SER A 252 18.22 6.05 1.98
CA SER A 252 18.75 7.28 1.38
C SER A 252 17.81 8.48 1.50
N SER A 253 16.56 8.26 1.91
CA SER A 253 15.59 9.35 2.01
C SER A 253 15.94 10.35 3.12
N PRO A 254 15.99 11.67 2.83
CA PRO A 254 16.16 12.69 3.87
C PRO A 254 14.99 12.69 4.87
N ASP A 255 13.80 12.27 4.45
CA ASP A 255 12.58 12.20 5.27
C ASP A 255 12.36 10.81 5.90
N ARG A 256 13.41 9.97 5.96
CA ARG A 256 13.33 8.58 6.41
C ARG A 256 12.58 8.42 7.73
N ILE A 257 12.95 9.20 8.75
CA ILE A 257 12.35 9.11 10.09
C ILE A 257 10.83 9.43 10.03
N LEU A 258 10.44 10.43 9.25
CA LEU A 258 9.02 10.78 9.06
C LEU A 258 8.27 9.66 8.34
N GLN A 259 8.89 9.04 7.33
CA GLN A 259 8.31 7.91 6.61
C GLN A 259 8.14 6.68 7.50
N GLU A 260 9.12 6.36 8.35
CA GLU A 260 9.04 5.30 9.36
C GLU A 260 7.86 5.55 10.32
N GLN A 261 7.76 6.77 10.88
CA GLN A 261 6.67 7.15 11.77
C GLN A 261 5.30 7.03 11.10
N THR A 262 5.19 7.47 9.85
CA THR A 262 3.94 7.35 9.07
C THR A 262 3.50 5.89 8.93
N VAL A 263 4.42 4.98 8.63
CA VAL A 263 4.11 3.54 8.51
C VAL A 263 3.71 2.94 9.85
N LEU A 264 4.43 3.27 10.93
CA LEU A 264 4.12 2.79 12.28
C LEU A 264 2.75 3.29 12.76
N GLN A 265 2.42 4.56 12.51
CA GLN A 265 1.10 5.10 12.83
C GLN A 265 -0.02 4.34 12.10
N LEU A 266 0.14 4.09 10.80
CA LEU A 266 -0.83 3.33 10.03
C LEU A 266 -0.95 1.88 10.48
N MET A 267 0.16 1.26 10.89
CA MET A 267 0.12 -0.07 11.51
C MET A 267 -0.71 -0.06 12.81
N ALA A 268 -0.59 0.99 13.63
CA ALA A 268 -1.37 1.17 14.85
C ALA A 268 -2.87 1.33 14.53
N GLU A 269 -3.22 2.20 13.57
CA GLU A 269 -4.60 2.38 13.10
C GLU A 269 -5.23 1.07 12.59
N LEU A 270 -4.41 0.21 11.96
CA LEU A 270 -4.81 -1.11 11.46
C LEU A 270 -4.70 -2.22 12.50
N LYS A 271 -4.37 -1.93 13.77
CA LYS A 271 -4.19 -2.92 14.84
C LYS A 271 -3.15 -4.02 14.52
N MET A 272 -2.06 -3.61 13.91
CA MET A 272 -0.95 -4.48 13.48
C MET A 272 0.31 -4.30 14.35
N GLU A 273 0.21 -3.62 15.50
CA GLU A 273 1.34 -3.26 16.37
C GLU A 273 2.04 -4.47 16.99
N GLU A 274 1.29 -5.56 17.24
CA GLU A 274 1.80 -6.78 17.85
C GLU A 274 2.39 -7.78 16.82
N MET A 275 2.32 -7.46 15.54
CA MET A 275 2.84 -8.34 14.50
C MET A 275 4.37 -8.36 14.49
N PRO A 276 4.99 -9.52 14.25
CA PRO A 276 6.44 -9.59 14.04
C PRO A 276 6.86 -8.75 12.83
N VAL A 277 7.87 -7.89 13.02
CA VAL A 277 8.38 -6.99 11.99
C VAL A 277 9.89 -7.10 11.88
N LEU A 278 10.41 -7.26 10.65
CA LEU A 278 11.80 -7.07 10.30
C LEU A 278 11.91 -5.79 9.45
N THR A 279 12.66 -4.81 9.93
CA THR A 279 12.91 -3.58 9.16
C THR A 279 14.01 -3.81 8.13
N VAL A 280 13.69 -3.55 6.86
CA VAL A 280 14.62 -3.69 5.74
C VAL A 280 14.98 -2.30 5.23
N TYR A 281 16.13 -1.78 5.64
CA TYR A 281 16.69 -0.54 5.12
C TYR A 281 17.29 -0.82 3.75
N ASN A 282 16.59 -0.37 2.72
CA ASN A 282 16.94 -0.58 1.32
C ASN A 282 17.68 0.63 0.74
N LYS A 283 18.25 0.48 -0.45
CA LYS A 283 19.04 1.48 -1.19
C LYS A 283 20.34 1.89 -0.47
N ALA A 284 20.98 0.93 0.17
CA ALA A 284 22.27 1.14 0.84
C ALA A 284 23.39 1.58 -0.13
N ASP A 285 23.23 1.34 -1.42
CA ASP A 285 24.10 1.83 -2.49
C ASP A 285 24.12 3.34 -2.66
N GLN A 286 23.14 4.04 -2.08
CA GLN A 286 23.00 5.52 -2.18
C GLN A 286 23.48 6.26 -0.92
N ILE A 287 23.99 5.56 0.09
CA ILE A 287 24.47 6.10 1.35
C ILE A 287 25.85 5.55 1.70
N ASP A 288 26.53 6.16 2.68
CA ASP A 288 27.67 5.55 3.33
C ASP A 288 27.19 4.62 4.46
N PRO A 289 27.34 3.30 4.33
CA PRO A 289 26.88 2.35 5.35
C PRO A 289 27.57 2.55 6.73
N ALA A 290 28.78 3.12 6.76
CA ALA A 290 29.52 3.34 8.00
C ALA A 290 28.92 4.49 8.83
N LEU A 291 28.19 5.42 8.19
CA LEU A 291 27.52 6.55 8.84
C LEU A 291 26.04 6.30 9.11
N PHE A 292 25.52 5.18 8.62
CA PHE A 292 24.10 4.85 8.77
C PHE A 292 23.77 4.35 10.17
N THR A 293 22.79 4.97 10.80
CA THR A 293 22.26 4.52 12.10
C THR A 293 20.79 4.12 11.96
N PRO A 294 20.44 2.84 12.16
CA PRO A 294 19.06 2.38 12.13
C PRO A 294 18.29 2.91 13.35
N SER A 295 17.00 3.20 13.16
CA SER A 295 16.05 3.65 14.19
C SER A 295 15.15 2.52 14.70
N LEU A 296 14.93 1.48 13.91
CA LEU A 296 14.02 0.37 14.20
C LEU A 296 14.77 -0.96 14.25
N PHE A 297 14.29 -1.88 15.13
CA PHE A 297 14.89 -3.20 15.33
C PHE A 297 13.78 -4.28 15.45
N PRO A 298 14.04 -5.54 15.04
CA PRO A 298 15.24 -5.99 14.32
C PRO A 298 15.35 -5.38 12.92
N ASN A 299 16.57 -5.29 12.36
CA ASN A 299 16.75 -4.72 11.04
C ASN A 299 17.87 -5.35 10.22
N VAL A 300 17.86 -5.04 8.92
CA VAL A 300 18.93 -5.34 7.98
C VAL A 300 19.11 -4.20 6.98
N LEU A 301 20.37 -3.84 6.67
CA LEU A 301 20.71 -2.84 5.67
C LEU A 301 21.16 -3.53 4.38
N ILE A 302 20.45 -3.26 3.28
CA ILE A 302 20.68 -3.87 1.98
C ILE A 302 20.58 -2.86 0.84
N SER A 303 21.14 -3.23 -0.32
CA SER A 303 20.67 -2.73 -1.61
C SER A 303 20.00 -3.87 -2.38
N ALA A 304 18.74 -3.71 -2.74
CA ALA A 304 18.04 -4.70 -3.56
C ALA A 304 18.62 -4.83 -4.98
N GLN A 305 19.50 -3.92 -5.38
CA GLN A 305 20.20 -3.93 -6.67
C GLN A 305 21.60 -4.53 -6.58
N SER A 306 22.16 -4.70 -5.37
CA SER A 306 23.48 -5.29 -5.18
C SER A 306 23.44 -6.83 -5.19
N THR A 307 24.55 -7.44 -5.56
CA THR A 307 24.68 -8.90 -5.62
C THR A 307 24.56 -9.58 -4.26
N ASP A 308 25.02 -8.94 -3.19
CA ASP A 308 24.98 -9.44 -1.81
C ASP A 308 23.68 -9.10 -1.07
N GLY A 309 22.87 -8.19 -1.61
CA GLY A 309 21.63 -7.73 -0.96
C GLY A 309 20.63 -8.85 -0.73
N LYS A 310 20.52 -9.77 -1.68
CA LYS A 310 19.66 -10.96 -1.55
C LYS A 310 20.12 -11.87 -0.40
N GLU A 311 21.41 -12.16 -0.34
CA GLU A 311 21.96 -13.06 0.69
C GLU A 311 21.77 -12.51 2.08
N LYS A 312 22.08 -11.21 2.30
CA LYS A 312 21.87 -10.52 3.56
C LYS A 312 20.40 -10.56 4.01
N LEU A 313 19.48 -10.28 3.08
CA LEU A 313 18.04 -10.31 3.36
C LEU A 313 17.57 -11.71 3.71
N VAL A 314 17.97 -12.73 2.96
CA VAL A 314 17.63 -14.14 3.21
C VAL A 314 18.14 -14.60 4.58
N GLN A 315 19.34 -14.22 4.96
CA GLN A 315 19.92 -14.50 6.28
C GLN A 315 19.12 -13.85 7.41
N ALA A 316 18.77 -12.57 7.27
CA ALA A 316 17.94 -11.85 8.25
C ALA A 316 16.55 -12.48 8.39
N ILE A 317 15.91 -12.84 7.27
CA ILE A 317 14.63 -13.56 7.28
C ILE A 317 14.77 -14.92 7.97
N LYS A 318 15.84 -15.67 7.69
CA LYS A 318 16.10 -16.98 8.32
C LYS A 318 16.19 -16.85 9.83
N GLN A 319 16.85 -15.83 10.34
CA GLN A 319 16.95 -15.57 11.77
C GLN A 319 15.56 -15.32 12.38
N GLN A 320 14.75 -14.49 11.73
CA GLN A 320 13.38 -14.23 12.20
C GLN A 320 12.50 -15.50 12.16
N LEU A 321 12.63 -16.33 11.14
CA LEU A 321 11.93 -17.61 11.07
C LEU A 321 12.27 -18.53 12.25
N LEU A 322 13.57 -18.61 12.64
CA LEU A 322 14.01 -19.43 13.77
C LEU A 322 13.47 -18.92 15.11
N GLU A 323 13.24 -17.61 15.25
CA GLU A 323 12.66 -17.00 16.44
C GLU A 323 11.14 -17.17 16.54
N LEU A 324 10.44 -17.14 15.39
CA LEU A 324 8.97 -17.18 15.30
C LEU A 324 8.39 -18.60 15.21
N MET A 325 9.18 -19.55 14.72
CA MET A 325 8.72 -20.93 14.51
C MET A 325 9.10 -21.84 15.68
N VAL A 326 8.37 -22.94 15.83
CA VAL A 326 8.57 -23.89 16.92
C VAL A 326 9.43 -25.07 16.44
N PRO A 327 10.48 -25.48 17.17
CA PRO A 327 11.32 -26.60 16.82
C PRO A 327 10.54 -27.92 16.91
N TYR A 328 10.83 -28.84 16.00
CA TYR A 328 10.28 -30.20 16.01
C TYR A 328 11.37 -31.24 15.71
N THR A 329 11.10 -32.48 16.12
CA THR A 329 11.83 -33.68 15.73
C THR A 329 10.82 -34.76 15.41
N LEU A 330 10.80 -35.22 14.16
CA LEU A 330 9.86 -36.24 13.67
C LEU A 330 10.63 -37.39 13.03
N PHE A 331 10.06 -38.59 13.20
CA PHE A 331 10.53 -39.77 12.49
C PHE A 331 9.56 -40.06 11.33
N VAL A 332 10.11 -40.23 10.13
CA VAL A 332 9.35 -40.53 8.91
C VAL A 332 9.85 -41.86 8.34
N PRO A 333 8.99 -42.91 8.25
CA PRO A 333 9.38 -44.17 7.64
C PRO A 333 9.84 -43.98 6.19
N SER A 334 10.85 -44.76 5.72
CA SER A 334 11.38 -44.66 4.36
C SER A 334 10.34 -44.86 3.26
N GLN A 335 9.26 -45.55 3.56
CA GLN A 335 8.12 -45.83 2.65
C GLN A 335 7.20 -44.61 2.50
N ASP A 336 7.24 -43.64 3.42
CA ASP A 336 6.37 -42.45 3.43
C ASP A 336 7.06 -41.22 2.82
N GLY A 337 7.42 -41.32 1.54
CA GLY A 337 8.02 -40.23 0.79
C GLY A 337 7.08 -39.02 0.62
N GLN A 338 5.76 -39.22 0.76
CA GLN A 338 4.80 -38.13 0.69
C GLN A 338 4.92 -37.20 1.90
N THR A 339 4.95 -37.78 3.12
CA THR A 339 5.17 -37.03 4.37
C THR A 339 6.51 -36.31 4.35
N LEU A 340 7.60 -36.96 3.92
CA LEU A 340 8.91 -36.33 3.82
C LEU A 340 8.91 -35.13 2.85
N SER A 341 8.29 -35.30 1.67
CA SER A 341 8.12 -34.20 0.70
C SER A 341 7.26 -33.06 1.25
N ALA A 342 6.22 -33.37 2.00
CA ALA A 342 5.35 -32.37 2.62
C ALA A 342 6.09 -31.60 3.72
N LEU A 343 6.86 -32.27 4.57
CA LEU A 343 7.70 -31.64 5.61
C LEU A 343 8.69 -30.65 5.00
N ARG A 344 9.42 -31.05 3.96
CA ARG A 344 10.39 -30.16 3.27
C ARG A 344 9.74 -28.93 2.68
N ARG A 345 8.48 -29.01 2.22
CA ARG A 345 7.78 -27.86 1.66
C ARG A 345 7.12 -26.96 2.70
N GLN A 346 6.67 -27.51 3.82
CA GLN A 346 5.84 -26.82 4.81
C GLN A 346 6.61 -26.39 6.04
N THR A 347 7.84 -26.86 6.23
CA THR A 347 8.65 -26.56 7.41
C THR A 347 10.08 -26.20 7.02
N LEU A 348 10.77 -25.48 7.90
CA LEU A 348 12.20 -25.22 7.74
C LEU A 348 13.00 -26.41 8.28
N VAL A 349 13.35 -27.34 7.41
CA VAL A 349 14.18 -28.52 7.78
C VAL A 349 15.61 -28.04 7.97
N LEU A 350 16.19 -28.32 9.14
CA LEU A 350 17.60 -28.03 9.43
C LEU A 350 18.50 -29.24 9.26
N LYS A 351 17.99 -30.43 9.61
CA LYS A 351 18.75 -31.67 9.58
C LYS A 351 17.82 -32.83 9.24
N GLU A 352 18.29 -33.66 8.33
CA GLU A 352 17.66 -34.90 7.91
C GLU A 352 18.69 -36.00 7.98
N HIS A 353 18.39 -37.09 8.72
CA HIS A 353 19.28 -38.17 8.94
C HIS A 353 18.54 -39.50 8.77
N PHE A 354 19.08 -40.40 7.95
CA PHE A 354 18.56 -41.77 7.82
C PHE A 354 19.02 -42.63 8.98
N VAL A 355 18.05 -43.26 9.68
CA VAL A 355 18.27 -44.16 10.81
C VAL A 355 18.06 -45.60 10.34
N GLU A 356 19.15 -46.33 10.14
CA GLU A 356 19.10 -47.70 9.60
C GLU A 356 18.31 -48.65 10.46
N GLU A 357 18.46 -48.61 11.80
CA GLU A 357 17.74 -49.44 12.77
C GLU A 357 16.23 -49.33 12.68
N LYS A 358 15.71 -48.14 12.33
CA LYS A 358 14.27 -47.87 12.23
C LYS A 358 13.76 -47.80 10.79
N ASN A 359 14.67 -47.97 9.82
CA ASN A 359 14.38 -47.88 8.39
C ASN A 359 13.58 -46.63 8.01
N GLY A 360 14.10 -45.44 8.38
CA GLY A 360 13.44 -44.18 8.11
C GLY A 360 14.29 -42.97 8.41
N TYR A 361 13.73 -41.80 8.27
CA TYR A 361 14.42 -40.52 8.42
C TYR A 361 14.04 -39.85 9.75
N GLU A 362 15.01 -39.45 10.52
CA GLU A 362 14.85 -38.48 11.61
C GLU A 362 15.00 -37.07 11.00
N VAL A 363 13.93 -36.28 11.07
CA VAL A 363 13.87 -34.92 10.53
C VAL A 363 13.76 -33.93 11.67
N LYS A 364 14.72 -32.99 11.74
CA LYS A 364 14.73 -31.89 12.72
C LYS A 364 14.58 -30.58 12.00
N GLY A 365 13.72 -29.72 12.50
CA GLY A 365 13.47 -28.43 11.88
C GLY A 365 12.58 -27.53 12.73
N PHE A 366 12.02 -26.52 12.07
CA PHE A 366 11.10 -25.57 12.66
C PHE A 366 9.80 -25.53 11.86
N ALA A 367 8.68 -25.51 12.54
CA ALA A 367 7.35 -25.44 11.96
C ALA A 367 6.58 -24.25 12.52
N LYS A 368 5.59 -23.74 11.78
CA LYS A 368 4.67 -22.72 12.26
C LYS A 368 3.96 -23.21 13.52
N SER A 369 3.72 -22.33 14.50
CA SER A 369 3.08 -22.71 15.79
C SER A 369 1.73 -23.39 15.66
N THR A 370 1.02 -23.14 14.55
CA THR A 370 -0.27 -23.76 14.21
C THR A 370 -0.13 -25.03 13.37
N SER A 371 1.09 -25.49 13.11
CA SER A 371 1.37 -26.59 12.21
C SER A 371 0.93 -27.94 12.80
N LYS A 372 0.31 -28.77 11.96
CA LYS A 372 -0.02 -30.17 12.30
C LYS A 372 1.22 -31.00 12.67
N TRP A 373 2.40 -30.62 12.17
CA TRP A 373 3.65 -31.33 12.39
C TRP A 373 4.18 -31.23 13.83
N LEU A 374 3.63 -30.34 14.65
CA LEU A 374 3.97 -30.22 16.07
C LEU A 374 3.20 -31.21 16.95
N ASN A 375 2.09 -31.78 16.44
CA ASN A 375 1.21 -32.68 17.18
C ASN A 375 1.26 -34.12 16.61
N SER A 376 2.24 -34.43 15.78
CA SER A 376 2.40 -35.72 15.09
C SER A 376 3.37 -36.65 15.81
#